data_11709ed54996dc4a0fe541b284cf738e
#
_entry.id   11709ed54996dc4a0fe541b284cf738e
#
_cell.length_a   1.000
_cell.length_b   1.000
_cell.length_c   1.000
_cell.angle_alpha   90.00
_cell.angle_beta   90.00
_cell.angle_gamma   90.00
#
_symmetry.space_group_name_H-M   'P 1'
#
loop_
_entity.id
_entity.type
_entity.pdbx_description
1 polymer ?
#
loop_
_entity_poly.entity_id
_entity_poly.type
_entity_poly.pdbx_seq_one_letter_code
_entity_poly.pdbx_strand_id
1 'polypeptide(L)'
;IKAANRILREIRRLVRGLKDWIAELKERKTALLEALAEARAQASEPTIPQLLARYMEQRGEERADWTSKGKLKGAVSDFNKVQAAMEFLRQKEISTVETLDRQLDGISETAVAIRDSMRKAERRIKDIDTLLSHIGNYEKHKPVYKEYAAIGWKKQKEKFAEAHRGELDAYRAAARYVKTHLPGTSYSRKELDAERKDLAAALPGKREELEAVQADVRTLRDVRHWLNQVL
;
A
#
# COMPACT_ATOMS: atom_id res chain seq x y z
N ILE A 1 -34.10 -82.71 -17.23
CA ILE A 1 -34.85 -81.44 -17.25
C ILE A 1 -34.68 -80.67 -15.96
N LYS A 2 -34.84 -81.24 -14.76
CA LYS A 2 -34.68 -80.47 -13.48
C LYS A 2 -33.27 -79.91 -13.24
N ALA A 3 -32.22 -80.66 -13.59
CA ALA A 3 -30.80 -80.17 -13.46
C ALA A 3 -30.49 -79.01 -14.42
N ALA A 4 -30.96 -79.13 -15.68
CA ALA A 4 -30.77 -78.04 -16.65
C ALA A 4 -31.47 -76.76 -16.24
N ASN A 5 -32.67 -76.85 -15.68
CA ASN A 5 -33.39 -75.63 -15.17
C ASN A 5 -32.76 -75.05 -13.94
N ARG A 6 -32.01 -75.76 -13.13
CA ARG A 6 -31.24 -75.29 -11.99
C ARG A 6 -30.02 -74.53 -12.49
N ILE A 7 -29.30 -75.11 -13.45
CA ILE A 7 -28.12 -74.39 -14.07
C ILE A 7 -28.56 -73.14 -14.75
N LEU A 8 -29.67 -73.16 -15.52
CA LEU A 8 -30.19 -71.93 -16.16
C LEU A 8 -30.57 -70.83 -15.15
N ARG A 9 -31.11 -71.18 -13.99
CA ARG A 9 -31.38 -70.20 -12.92
C ARG A 9 -30.10 -69.56 -12.33
N GLU A 10 -29.09 -70.41 -12.13
CA GLU A 10 -27.79 -69.97 -11.63
C GLU A 10 -27.08 -69.04 -12.62
N ILE A 11 -27.05 -69.35 -13.91
CA ILE A 11 -26.53 -68.54 -14.98
C ILE A 11 -27.27 -67.20 -15.05
N ARG A 12 -28.61 -67.19 -14.97
CA ARG A 12 -29.38 -65.91 -14.96
C ARG A 12 -29.10 -65.04 -13.74
N ARG A 13 -28.80 -65.67 -12.59
CA ARG A 13 -28.38 -64.92 -11.36
C ARG A 13 -27.01 -64.33 -11.53
N LEU A 14 -26.05 -65.09 -12.06
CA LEU A 14 -24.69 -64.55 -12.35
C LEU A 14 -24.71 -63.45 -13.39
N VAL A 15 -25.48 -63.58 -14.48
CA VAL A 15 -25.65 -62.60 -15.51
C VAL A 15 -26.27 -61.30 -14.94
N ARG A 16 -27.22 -61.39 -14.03
CA ARG A 16 -27.77 -60.20 -13.34
C ARG A 16 -26.71 -59.56 -12.46
N GLY A 17 -26.03 -60.32 -11.61
CA GLY A 17 -24.94 -59.76 -10.76
C GLY A 17 -23.82 -59.11 -11.56
N LEU A 18 -23.45 -59.68 -12.74
CA LEU A 18 -22.49 -59.05 -13.64
C LEU A 18 -23.01 -57.73 -14.26
N LYS A 19 -24.30 -57.68 -14.60
CA LYS A 19 -24.90 -56.43 -15.11
C LYS A 19 -24.92 -55.35 -14.06
N ASP A 20 -25.27 -55.68 -12.82
CA ASP A 20 -25.30 -54.77 -11.70
C ASP A 20 -23.88 -54.24 -11.38
N TRP A 21 -22.88 -55.13 -11.39
CA TRP A 21 -21.48 -54.78 -11.21
C TRP A 21 -20.94 -53.89 -12.35
N ILE A 22 -21.31 -54.18 -13.60
CA ILE A 22 -20.95 -53.32 -14.77
C ILE A 22 -21.60 -51.94 -14.64
N ALA A 23 -22.83 -51.84 -14.14
CA ALA A 23 -23.49 -50.56 -13.88
C ALA A 23 -22.73 -49.75 -12.81
N GLU A 24 -22.38 -50.39 -11.69
CA GLU A 24 -21.60 -49.79 -10.63
C GLU A 24 -20.21 -49.31 -11.11
N LEU A 25 -19.51 -50.11 -11.92
CA LEU A 25 -18.23 -49.72 -12.52
C LEU A 25 -18.35 -48.53 -13.48
N LYS A 26 -19.46 -48.44 -14.23
CA LYS A 26 -19.72 -47.29 -15.09
C LYS A 26 -19.95 -46.00 -14.29
N GLU A 27 -20.72 -46.07 -13.20
CA GLU A 27 -20.92 -44.94 -12.29
C GLU A 27 -19.62 -44.48 -11.63
N ARG A 28 -18.82 -45.44 -11.14
CA ARG A 28 -17.49 -45.11 -10.58
C ARG A 28 -16.56 -44.48 -11.62
N LYS A 29 -16.59 -44.97 -12.87
CA LYS A 29 -15.81 -44.39 -13.96
C LYS A 29 -16.23 -42.96 -14.26
N THR A 30 -17.54 -42.68 -14.32
CA THR A 30 -18.04 -41.31 -14.55
C THR A 30 -17.65 -40.38 -13.41
N ALA A 31 -17.81 -40.78 -12.15
CA ALA A 31 -17.40 -39.99 -10.99
C ALA A 31 -15.89 -39.71 -10.99
N LEU A 32 -15.06 -40.70 -11.35
CA LEU A 32 -13.61 -40.48 -11.46
C LEU A 32 -13.24 -39.54 -12.60
N LEU A 33 -13.95 -39.58 -13.74
CA LEU A 33 -13.70 -38.65 -14.84
C LEU A 33 -14.13 -37.24 -14.50
N GLU A 34 -15.22 -37.05 -13.76
CA GLU A 34 -15.66 -35.75 -13.26
C GLU A 34 -14.65 -35.20 -12.24
N ALA A 35 -14.23 -36.00 -11.25
CA ALA A 35 -13.20 -35.62 -10.29
C ALA A 35 -11.87 -35.27 -10.97
N LEU A 36 -11.50 -36.03 -12.02
CA LEU A 36 -10.29 -35.72 -12.80
C LEU A 36 -10.44 -34.44 -13.61
N ALA A 37 -11.62 -34.14 -14.15
CA ALA A 37 -11.91 -32.91 -14.86
C ALA A 37 -11.88 -31.70 -13.91
N GLU A 38 -12.48 -31.82 -12.72
CA GLU A 38 -12.40 -30.79 -11.66
C GLU A 38 -10.96 -30.58 -11.18
N ALA A 39 -10.20 -31.63 -10.92
CA ALA A 39 -8.78 -31.54 -10.56
C ALA A 39 -7.94 -30.88 -11.65
N ARG A 40 -8.25 -31.18 -12.93
CA ARG A 40 -7.60 -30.51 -14.07
C ARG A 40 -8.01 -29.04 -14.19
N ALA A 41 -9.26 -28.71 -13.96
CA ALA A 41 -9.73 -27.32 -13.95
C ALA A 41 -9.06 -26.51 -12.83
N GLN A 42 -8.95 -27.08 -11.62
CA GLN A 42 -8.22 -26.48 -10.50
C GLN A 42 -6.70 -26.42 -10.74
N ALA A 43 -6.11 -27.39 -11.42
CA ALA A 43 -4.70 -27.39 -11.80
C ALA A 43 -4.40 -26.54 -13.06
N SER A 44 -5.43 -25.99 -13.73
CA SER A 44 -5.25 -25.33 -15.02
C SER A 44 -5.05 -23.83 -14.92
N GLU A 45 -5.18 -23.21 -13.77
CA GLU A 45 -4.73 -21.82 -13.61
C GLU A 45 -3.19 -21.80 -13.52
N PRO A 46 -2.52 -21.25 -14.54
CA PRO A 46 -1.07 -21.22 -14.52
C PRO A 46 -0.59 -20.35 -13.37
N THR A 47 0.35 -20.88 -12.59
CA THR A 47 0.99 -20.12 -11.50
C THR A 47 1.79 -18.96 -12.06
N ILE A 48 1.99 -17.90 -11.27
CA ILE A 48 2.81 -16.74 -11.69
C ILE A 48 4.19 -17.16 -12.18
N PRO A 49 4.95 -18.07 -11.54
CA PRO A 49 6.23 -18.53 -12.08
C PRO A 49 6.12 -19.14 -13.50
N GLN A 50 5.06 -19.91 -13.77
CA GLN A 50 4.85 -20.48 -15.11
C GLN A 50 4.53 -19.41 -16.15
N LEU A 51 3.73 -18.42 -15.80
CA LEU A 51 3.42 -17.28 -16.66
C LEU A 51 4.67 -16.42 -16.94
N LEU A 52 5.48 -16.16 -15.92
CA LEU A 52 6.74 -15.42 -16.09
C LEU A 52 7.75 -16.21 -16.94
N ALA A 53 7.79 -17.53 -16.84
CA ALA A 53 8.61 -18.36 -17.73
C ALA A 53 8.16 -18.20 -19.19
N ARG A 54 6.85 -18.28 -19.49
CA ARG A 54 6.29 -18.02 -20.83
C ARG A 54 6.61 -16.62 -21.32
N TYR A 55 6.48 -15.61 -20.46
CA TYR A 55 6.88 -14.24 -20.81
C TYR A 55 8.35 -14.17 -21.24
N MET A 56 9.24 -14.82 -20.51
CA MET A 56 10.66 -14.85 -20.83
C MET A 56 10.96 -15.61 -22.14
N GLU A 57 10.25 -16.69 -22.42
CA GLU A 57 10.35 -17.43 -23.70
C GLU A 57 9.93 -16.56 -24.87
N GLN A 58 8.77 -15.91 -24.82
CA GLN A 58 8.31 -14.98 -25.86
C GLN A 58 9.29 -13.84 -26.09
N ARG A 59 9.82 -13.25 -25.02
CA ARG A 59 10.83 -12.18 -25.13
C ARG A 59 12.17 -12.71 -25.67
N GLY A 60 12.51 -13.96 -25.41
CA GLY A 60 13.67 -14.63 -25.99
C GLY A 60 13.54 -14.83 -27.48
N GLU A 61 12.38 -15.28 -27.96
CA GLU A 61 12.07 -15.46 -29.38
C GLU A 61 12.10 -14.12 -30.15
N GLU A 62 11.45 -13.08 -29.62
CA GLU A 62 11.48 -11.73 -30.19
C GLU A 62 12.90 -11.15 -30.32
N ARG A 63 13.84 -11.65 -29.53
CA ARG A 63 15.21 -11.15 -29.41
C ARG A 63 16.25 -12.08 -30.07
N ALA A 64 15.83 -13.19 -30.64
CA ALA A 64 16.71 -14.18 -31.25
C ALA A 64 17.66 -13.56 -32.30
N ASP A 65 17.21 -12.52 -33.02
CA ASP A 65 17.98 -11.82 -34.06
C ASP A 65 18.83 -10.65 -33.52
N TRP A 66 18.91 -10.47 -32.19
CA TRP A 66 19.63 -9.34 -31.62
C TRP A 66 21.13 -9.58 -31.56
N THR A 67 21.87 -8.99 -32.49
CA THR A 67 23.33 -9.10 -32.60
C THR A 67 24.10 -7.95 -31.92
N SER A 68 23.44 -6.83 -31.58
CA SER A 68 24.11 -5.67 -31.01
C SER A 68 24.32 -5.81 -29.47
N LYS A 69 25.51 -5.43 -28.99
CA LYS A 69 25.89 -5.45 -27.57
C LYS A 69 24.87 -4.68 -26.66
N GLY A 70 24.26 -3.60 -27.16
CA GLY A 70 23.29 -2.80 -26.42
C GLY A 70 21.98 -3.56 -26.20
N LYS A 71 21.50 -4.29 -27.20
CA LYS A 71 20.29 -5.10 -27.10
C LYS A 71 20.48 -6.30 -26.17
N LEU A 72 21.64 -6.98 -26.23
CA LEU A 72 22.00 -8.06 -25.31
C LEU A 72 22.07 -7.59 -23.86
N LYS A 73 22.63 -6.38 -23.61
CA LYS A 73 22.65 -5.78 -22.27
C LYS A 73 21.25 -5.53 -21.72
N GLY A 74 20.30 -5.09 -22.56
CA GLY A 74 18.90 -4.94 -22.22
C GLY A 74 18.23 -6.27 -21.86
N ALA A 75 18.50 -7.32 -22.64
CA ALA A 75 17.96 -8.66 -22.39
C ALA A 75 18.40 -9.24 -21.04
N VAL A 76 19.69 -9.11 -20.72
CA VAL A 76 20.25 -9.52 -19.41
C VAL A 76 19.62 -8.71 -18.26
N SER A 77 19.42 -7.40 -18.46
CA SER A 77 18.77 -6.55 -17.46
C SER A 77 17.33 -6.98 -17.18
N ASP A 78 16.56 -7.31 -18.23
CA ASP A 78 15.17 -7.75 -18.07
C ASP A 78 15.10 -9.13 -17.40
N PHE A 79 16.00 -10.05 -17.76
CA PHE A 79 16.11 -11.35 -17.10
C PHE A 79 16.37 -11.19 -15.59
N ASN A 80 17.34 -10.35 -15.22
CA ASN A 80 17.67 -10.10 -13.82
C ASN A 80 16.49 -9.48 -13.05
N LYS A 81 15.71 -8.60 -13.68
CA LYS A 81 14.50 -8.02 -13.09
C LYS A 81 13.43 -9.08 -12.83
N VAL A 82 13.16 -9.94 -13.80
CA VAL A 82 12.19 -11.02 -13.65
C VAL A 82 12.63 -12.00 -12.56
N GLN A 83 13.91 -12.35 -12.52
CA GLN A 83 14.46 -13.23 -11.49
C GLN A 83 14.33 -12.61 -10.08
N ALA A 84 14.67 -11.34 -9.93
CA ALA A 84 14.50 -10.62 -8.66
C ALA A 84 13.03 -10.55 -8.23
N ALA A 85 12.11 -10.32 -9.19
CA ALA A 85 10.69 -10.32 -8.94
C ALA A 85 10.16 -11.70 -8.53
N MET A 86 10.63 -12.78 -9.15
CA MET A 86 10.28 -14.15 -8.75
C MET A 86 10.71 -14.45 -7.31
N GLU A 87 11.92 -14.05 -6.94
CA GLU A 87 12.41 -14.21 -5.56
C GLU A 87 11.57 -13.39 -4.57
N PHE A 88 11.22 -12.15 -4.92
CA PHE A 88 10.32 -11.30 -4.13
C PHE A 88 8.95 -11.95 -3.94
N LEU A 89 8.34 -12.47 -5.01
CA LEU A 89 7.04 -13.15 -4.96
C LEU A 89 7.10 -14.40 -4.08
N ARG A 90 8.19 -15.16 -4.16
CA ARG A 90 8.43 -16.33 -3.32
C ARG A 90 8.51 -15.96 -1.84
N GLN A 91 9.24 -14.90 -1.50
CA GLN A 91 9.36 -14.40 -0.12
C GLN A 91 8.03 -13.90 0.44
N LYS A 92 7.16 -13.35 -0.41
CA LYS A 92 5.83 -12.84 -0.04
C LYS A 92 4.72 -13.89 -0.20
N GLU A 93 5.06 -15.13 -0.57
CA GLU A 93 4.11 -16.25 -0.79
C GLU A 93 3.02 -15.94 -1.82
N ILE A 94 3.35 -15.12 -2.84
CA ILE A 94 2.42 -14.72 -3.90
C ILE A 94 2.56 -15.70 -5.07
N SER A 95 1.56 -16.57 -5.25
CA SER A 95 1.59 -17.66 -6.25
C SER A 95 0.55 -17.50 -7.37
N THR A 96 -0.55 -16.76 -7.13
CA THR A 96 -1.66 -16.58 -8.08
C THR A 96 -1.86 -15.12 -8.43
N VAL A 97 -2.48 -14.85 -9.59
CA VAL A 97 -2.80 -13.48 -10.04
C VAL A 97 -3.74 -12.79 -9.05
N GLU A 98 -4.69 -13.52 -8.48
CA GLU A 98 -5.63 -12.98 -7.49
C GLU A 98 -4.89 -12.53 -6.20
N THR A 99 -3.95 -13.35 -5.70
CA THR A 99 -3.13 -12.97 -4.54
C THR A 99 -2.23 -11.77 -4.84
N LEU A 100 -1.70 -11.68 -6.07
CA LEU A 100 -0.92 -10.54 -6.53
C LEU A 100 -1.75 -9.24 -6.50
N ASP A 101 -2.94 -9.27 -7.12
CA ASP A 101 -3.82 -8.10 -7.20
C ASP A 101 -4.25 -7.63 -5.80
N ARG A 102 -4.62 -8.55 -4.91
CA ARG A 102 -4.96 -8.26 -3.50
C ARG A 102 -3.80 -7.64 -2.74
N GLN A 103 -2.58 -8.16 -2.91
CA GLN A 103 -1.39 -7.61 -2.28
C GLN A 103 -1.04 -6.22 -2.84
N LEU A 104 -1.17 -6.03 -4.15
CA LEU A 104 -0.93 -4.74 -4.78
C LEU A 104 -1.88 -3.65 -4.26
N ASP A 105 -3.16 -3.98 -4.09
CA ASP A 105 -4.16 -3.07 -3.53
C ASP A 105 -3.83 -2.73 -2.07
N GLY A 106 -3.59 -3.71 -1.22
CA GLY A 106 -3.28 -3.50 0.20
C GLY A 106 -1.99 -2.68 0.43
N ILE A 107 -0.94 -2.96 -0.34
CA ILE A 107 0.32 -2.20 -0.26
C ILE A 107 0.13 -0.78 -0.82
N SER A 108 -0.68 -0.61 -1.86
CA SER A 108 -1.00 0.72 -2.40
C SER A 108 -1.78 1.57 -1.40
N GLU A 109 -2.74 1.00 -0.69
CA GLU A 109 -3.46 1.66 0.42
C GLU A 109 -2.51 2.05 1.55
N THR A 110 -1.58 1.17 1.93
CA THR A 110 -0.53 1.45 2.93
C THR A 110 0.33 2.65 2.51
N ALA A 111 0.75 2.70 1.24
CA ALA A 111 1.52 3.84 0.71
C ALA A 111 0.74 5.16 0.78
N VAL A 112 -0.57 5.14 0.52
CA VAL A 112 -1.45 6.31 0.67
C VAL A 112 -1.54 6.73 2.13
N ALA A 113 -1.77 5.79 3.05
CA ALA A 113 -1.87 6.08 4.48
C ALA A 113 -0.59 6.71 5.06
N ILE A 114 0.59 6.20 4.67
CA ILE A 114 1.88 6.78 5.07
C ILE A 114 2.01 8.21 4.55
N ARG A 115 1.73 8.48 3.26
CA ARG A 115 1.77 9.82 2.69
C ARG A 115 0.84 10.80 3.40
N ASP A 116 -0.37 10.37 3.70
CA ASP A 116 -1.34 11.21 4.40
C ASP A 116 -0.90 11.50 5.83
N SER A 117 -0.31 10.51 6.52
CA SER A 117 0.29 10.70 7.84
C SER A 117 1.45 11.72 7.80
N MET A 118 2.32 11.64 6.79
CA MET A 118 3.41 12.59 6.60
C MET A 118 2.88 14.01 6.34
N ARG A 119 1.91 14.16 5.43
CA ARG A 119 1.28 15.46 5.15
C ARG A 119 0.62 16.08 6.38
N LYS A 120 -0.04 15.26 7.22
CA LYS A 120 -0.62 15.73 8.48
C LYS A 120 0.47 16.22 9.44
N ALA A 121 1.58 15.48 9.57
CA ALA A 121 2.70 15.87 10.41
C ALA A 121 3.36 17.16 9.90
N GLU A 122 3.61 17.30 8.60
CA GLU A 122 4.19 18.50 8.00
C GLU A 122 3.29 19.74 8.17
N ARG A 123 1.97 19.58 8.00
CA ARG A 123 1.00 20.65 8.28
C ARG A 123 1.05 21.06 9.75
N ARG A 124 1.02 20.07 10.65
CA ARG A 124 1.07 20.34 12.09
C ARG A 124 2.35 21.06 12.51
N ILE A 125 3.50 20.67 11.97
CA ILE A 125 4.77 21.36 12.20
C ILE A 125 4.65 22.84 11.77
N LYS A 126 4.12 23.10 10.58
CA LYS A 126 3.93 24.47 10.07
C LYS A 126 2.96 25.29 10.95
N ASP A 127 1.89 24.67 11.43
CA ASP A 127 0.95 25.33 12.33
C ASP A 127 1.62 25.69 13.67
N ILE A 128 2.44 24.76 14.21
CA ILE A 128 3.22 25.00 15.43
C ILE A 128 4.25 26.11 15.21
N ASP A 129 4.98 26.11 14.10
CA ASP A 129 5.95 27.18 13.79
C ASP A 129 5.27 28.54 13.71
N THR A 130 4.09 28.62 13.13
CA THR A 130 3.28 29.83 13.08
C THR A 130 2.83 30.26 14.48
N LEU A 131 2.35 29.33 15.29
CA LEU A 131 1.97 29.57 16.69
C LEU A 131 3.14 30.09 17.52
N LEU A 132 4.31 29.44 17.42
CA LEU A 132 5.52 29.83 18.15
C LEU A 132 5.99 31.22 17.74
N SER A 133 5.88 31.57 16.46
CA SER A 133 6.18 32.91 15.96
C SER A 133 5.25 33.97 16.59
N HIS A 134 3.94 33.70 16.63
CA HIS A 134 2.99 34.62 17.25
C HIS A 134 3.16 34.70 18.77
N ILE A 135 3.44 33.58 19.45
CA ILE A 135 3.77 33.63 20.90
C ILE A 135 5.02 34.48 21.15
N GLY A 136 6.07 34.32 20.33
CA GLY A 136 7.28 35.09 20.40
C GLY A 136 7.01 36.61 20.22
N ASN A 137 6.21 36.99 19.23
CA ASN A 137 5.82 38.39 19.01
C ASN A 137 4.96 38.93 20.16
N TYR A 138 4.03 38.12 20.68
CA TYR A 138 3.24 38.49 21.85
C TYR A 138 4.11 38.75 23.08
N GLU A 139 5.04 37.86 23.40
CA GLU A 139 5.95 38.02 24.52
C GLU A 139 6.89 39.24 24.34
N LYS A 140 7.46 39.41 23.16
CA LYS A 140 8.38 40.48 22.81
C LYS A 140 7.77 41.88 22.95
N HIS A 141 6.54 42.06 22.49
CA HIS A 141 5.87 43.35 22.47
C HIS A 141 4.90 43.57 23.65
N LYS A 142 4.73 42.58 24.53
CA LYS A 142 3.92 42.68 25.76
C LYS A 142 4.35 43.86 26.67
N PRO A 143 5.64 44.14 26.90
CA PRO A 143 6.05 45.30 27.71
C PRO A 143 5.54 46.62 27.12
N VAL A 144 5.74 46.85 25.81
CA VAL A 144 5.29 48.07 25.11
C VAL A 144 3.76 48.23 25.21
N TYR A 145 3.02 47.12 25.08
CA TYR A 145 1.57 47.17 25.25
C TYR A 145 1.15 47.49 26.69
N LYS A 146 1.86 46.98 27.71
CA LYS A 146 1.62 47.34 29.10
C LYS A 146 1.84 48.82 29.37
N GLU A 147 2.92 49.41 28.84
CA GLU A 147 3.20 50.85 28.93
C GLU A 147 2.09 51.67 28.25
N TYR A 148 1.69 51.28 27.03
CA TYR A 148 0.56 51.89 26.32
C TYR A 148 -0.74 51.82 27.12
N ALA A 149 -1.02 50.69 27.75
CA ALA A 149 -2.25 50.50 28.56
C ALA A 149 -2.24 51.34 29.82
N ALA A 150 -1.08 51.59 30.42
CA ALA A 150 -0.92 52.38 31.65
C ALA A 150 -1.06 53.88 31.41
N ILE A 151 -0.97 54.39 30.17
CA ILE A 151 -1.12 55.79 29.85
C ILE A 151 -2.59 56.23 30.02
N GLY A 152 -2.86 57.08 31.00
CA GLY A 152 -4.22 57.62 31.30
C GLY A 152 -4.64 58.78 30.40
N TRP A 153 -3.66 59.61 29.90
CA TRP A 153 -3.95 60.83 29.17
C TRP A 153 -4.05 60.59 27.66
N LYS A 154 -5.19 60.91 27.05
CA LYS A 154 -5.49 60.61 25.63
C LYS A 154 -4.44 61.09 24.67
N LYS A 155 -3.96 62.38 24.78
CA LYS A 155 -2.92 62.96 23.90
C LYS A 155 -1.57 62.23 24.00
N GLN A 156 -1.18 61.80 25.19
CA GLN A 156 0.06 61.06 25.41
C GLN A 156 -0.09 59.61 24.83
N LYS A 157 -1.25 59.03 25.00
CA LYS A 157 -1.57 57.67 24.47
C LYS A 157 -1.52 57.68 22.93
N GLU A 158 -2.06 58.71 22.28
CA GLU A 158 -2.00 58.86 20.82
C GLU A 158 -0.54 59.03 20.33
N LYS A 159 0.26 59.91 20.96
CA LYS A 159 1.68 60.06 20.63
C LYS A 159 2.47 58.76 20.81
N PHE A 160 2.25 58.06 21.90
CA PHE A 160 2.88 56.75 22.16
C PHE A 160 2.47 55.72 21.11
N ALA A 161 1.18 55.67 20.76
CA ALA A 161 0.68 54.74 19.73
C ALA A 161 1.28 55.04 18.35
N GLU A 162 1.52 56.30 18.01
CA GLU A 162 2.18 56.69 16.77
C GLU A 162 3.67 56.28 16.75
N ALA A 163 4.38 56.54 17.86
CA ALA A 163 5.80 56.17 18.00
C ALA A 163 6.03 54.65 18.00
N HIS A 164 5.13 53.86 18.55
CA HIS A 164 5.22 52.38 18.70
C HIS A 164 4.19 51.63 17.87
N ARG A 165 3.71 52.22 16.77
CA ARG A 165 2.62 51.65 15.95
C ARG A 165 2.90 50.22 15.52
N GLY A 166 4.08 49.93 14.97
CA GLY A 166 4.45 48.60 14.50
C GLY A 166 4.45 47.52 15.60
N GLU A 167 4.95 47.93 16.81
CA GLU A 167 5.02 46.99 17.95
C GLU A 167 3.64 46.71 18.53
N LEU A 168 2.77 47.71 18.63
CA LEU A 168 1.40 47.57 19.09
C LEU A 168 0.54 46.74 18.12
N ASP A 169 0.72 46.95 16.82
CA ASP A 169 0.01 46.17 15.79
C ASP A 169 0.49 44.75 15.77
N ALA A 170 1.80 44.49 15.89
CA ALA A 170 2.34 43.14 16.03
C ALA A 170 1.81 42.41 17.27
N TYR A 171 1.77 43.12 18.43
CA TYR A 171 1.19 42.58 19.65
C TYR A 171 -0.29 42.23 19.48
N ARG A 172 -1.11 43.13 18.92
CA ARG A 172 -2.54 42.92 18.72
C ARG A 172 -2.83 41.77 17.75
N ALA A 173 -2.05 41.66 16.68
CA ALA A 173 -2.16 40.60 15.72
C ALA A 173 -1.82 39.24 16.38
N ALA A 174 -0.70 39.19 17.11
CA ALA A 174 -0.26 38.00 17.84
C ALA A 174 -1.27 37.59 18.92
N ALA A 175 -1.76 38.54 19.72
CA ALA A 175 -2.75 38.30 20.76
C ALA A 175 -4.07 37.67 20.18
N ARG A 176 -4.55 38.23 19.06
CA ARG A 176 -5.72 37.69 18.36
C ARG A 176 -5.46 36.29 17.86
N TYR A 177 -4.33 36.05 17.21
CA TYR A 177 -4.00 34.74 16.68
C TYR A 177 -3.91 33.68 17.77
N VAL A 178 -3.17 33.98 18.87
CA VAL A 178 -3.05 33.06 20.01
C VAL A 178 -4.42 32.77 20.65
N LYS A 179 -5.26 33.79 20.85
CA LYS A 179 -6.61 33.62 21.42
C LYS A 179 -7.51 32.75 20.54
N THR A 180 -7.37 32.86 19.23
CA THR A 180 -8.21 32.08 18.28
C THR A 180 -7.78 30.62 18.18
N HIS A 181 -6.46 30.37 18.20
CA HIS A 181 -5.93 29.02 17.96
C HIS A 181 -5.60 28.25 19.24
N LEU A 182 -5.57 28.92 20.40
CA LEU A 182 -5.37 28.33 21.73
C LEU A 182 -6.48 28.78 22.71
N PRO A 183 -7.76 28.55 22.41
CA PRO A 183 -8.84 28.99 23.31
C PRO A 183 -8.83 28.13 24.60
N GLY A 184 -8.50 28.77 25.73
CA GLY A 184 -8.65 28.16 27.06
C GLY A 184 -7.63 27.11 27.45
N THR A 185 -6.65 26.82 26.64
CA THR A 185 -5.58 25.84 26.92
C THR A 185 -4.29 26.56 27.29
N SER A 186 -3.72 26.16 28.43
CA SER A 186 -2.38 26.60 28.85
C SER A 186 -1.33 25.76 28.11
N TYR A 187 -1.12 26.02 26.82
CA TYR A 187 0.02 25.40 26.11
C TYR A 187 1.31 26.10 26.54
N SER A 188 2.23 25.32 27.05
CA SER A 188 3.57 25.85 27.25
C SER A 188 4.33 25.88 25.92
N ARG A 189 5.09 26.94 25.68
CA ARG A 189 5.99 27.02 24.53
C ARG A 189 6.89 25.80 24.41
N LYS A 190 7.28 25.22 25.56
CA LYS A 190 8.11 24.00 25.62
C LYS A 190 7.38 22.77 25.06
N GLU A 191 6.08 22.63 25.34
CA GLU A 191 5.27 21.50 24.84
C GLU A 191 5.10 21.57 23.33
N LEU A 192 4.82 22.76 22.79
CA LEU A 192 4.73 22.97 21.35
C LEU A 192 6.08 22.70 20.65
N ASP A 193 7.18 23.16 21.22
CA ASP A 193 8.52 22.92 20.66
C ASP A 193 8.92 21.44 20.75
N ALA A 194 8.53 20.74 21.81
CA ALA A 194 8.72 19.29 21.95
C ALA A 194 7.89 18.53 20.90
N GLU A 195 6.58 18.82 20.76
CA GLU A 195 5.70 18.23 19.74
C GLU A 195 6.28 18.44 18.34
N ARG A 196 6.74 19.65 18.04
CA ARG A 196 7.38 19.96 16.75
C ARG A 196 8.60 19.10 16.49
N LYS A 197 9.48 18.96 17.49
CA LYS A 197 10.71 18.14 17.38
C LYS A 197 10.39 16.68 17.19
N ASP A 198 9.43 16.15 17.93
CA ASP A 198 9.01 14.74 17.84
C ASP A 198 8.41 14.44 16.45
N LEU A 199 7.55 15.32 15.94
CA LEU A 199 7.00 15.20 14.60
C LEU A 199 8.09 15.28 13.52
N ALA A 200 9.03 16.21 13.66
CA ALA A 200 10.14 16.36 12.72
C ALA A 200 11.08 15.15 12.75
N ALA A 201 11.33 14.59 13.93
CA ALA A 201 12.17 13.38 14.08
C ALA A 201 11.52 12.13 13.51
N ALA A 202 10.19 12.03 13.50
CA ALA A 202 9.46 10.88 12.95
C ALA A 202 9.39 10.88 11.41
N LEU A 203 9.51 12.05 10.75
CA LEU A 203 9.36 12.16 9.29
C LEU A 203 10.40 11.37 8.48
N PRO A 204 11.70 11.34 8.81
CA PRO A 204 12.69 10.57 8.07
C PRO A 204 12.34 9.07 8.03
N GLY A 205 12.01 8.46 9.18
CA GLY A 205 11.63 7.05 9.24
C GLY A 205 10.39 6.73 8.39
N LYS A 206 9.40 7.64 8.37
CA LYS A 206 8.22 7.48 7.48
C LYS A 206 8.57 7.61 6.00
N ARG A 207 9.59 8.39 5.64
CA ARG A 207 10.06 8.48 4.25
C ARG A 207 10.73 7.19 3.81
N GLU A 208 11.58 6.62 4.65
CA GLU A 208 12.23 5.33 4.38
C GLU A 208 11.17 4.22 4.25
N GLU A 209 10.20 4.18 5.15
CA GLU A 209 9.08 3.24 5.08
C GLU A 209 8.30 3.41 3.76
N LEU A 210 7.99 4.65 3.37
CA LEU A 210 7.30 4.94 2.11
C LEU A 210 8.11 4.51 0.89
N GLU A 211 9.42 4.73 0.89
CA GLU A 211 10.32 4.31 -0.19
C GLU A 211 10.34 2.79 -0.33
N ALA A 212 10.43 2.06 0.77
CA ALA A 212 10.37 0.60 0.78
C ALA A 212 9.03 0.08 0.22
N VAL A 213 7.91 0.62 0.71
CA VAL A 213 6.56 0.26 0.23
C VAL A 213 6.39 0.59 -1.25
N GLN A 214 6.92 1.73 -1.72
CA GLN A 214 6.87 2.09 -3.13
C GLN A 214 7.73 1.19 -4.02
N ALA A 215 8.84 0.66 -3.51
CA ALA A 215 9.64 -0.32 -4.23
C ALA A 215 8.86 -1.62 -4.41
N ASP A 216 8.19 -2.11 -3.37
CA ASP A 216 7.31 -3.28 -3.42
C ASP A 216 6.18 -3.08 -4.44
N VAL A 217 5.48 -1.93 -4.39
CA VAL A 217 4.43 -1.57 -5.36
C VAL A 217 4.94 -1.59 -6.79
N ARG A 218 6.15 -1.05 -7.04
CA ARG A 218 6.76 -1.07 -8.38
C ARG A 218 7.01 -2.50 -8.86
N THR A 219 7.61 -3.33 -8.02
CA THR A 219 7.87 -4.73 -8.34
C THR A 219 6.58 -5.49 -8.68
N LEU A 220 5.53 -5.35 -7.87
CA LEU A 220 4.24 -6.01 -8.13
C LEU A 220 3.56 -5.50 -9.41
N ARG A 221 3.66 -4.20 -9.70
CA ARG A 221 3.13 -3.62 -10.95
C ARG A 221 3.88 -4.11 -12.18
N ASP A 222 5.20 -4.23 -12.09
CA ASP A 222 6.01 -4.77 -13.17
C ASP A 222 5.63 -6.21 -13.45
N VAL A 223 5.49 -7.03 -12.40
CA VAL A 223 5.00 -8.42 -12.53
C VAL A 223 3.62 -8.43 -13.19
N ARG A 224 2.68 -7.63 -12.70
CA ARG A 224 1.31 -7.57 -13.26
C ARG A 224 1.32 -7.15 -14.74
N HIS A 225 2.18 -6.21 -15.09
CA HIS A 225 2.37 -5.78 -16.47
C HIS A 225 2.90 -6.91 -17.36
N TRP A 226 3.91 -7.69 -16.91
CA TRP A 226 4.43 -8.82 -17.66
C TRP A 226 3.41 -9.93 -17.82
N LEU A 227 2.64 -10.23 -16.76
CA LEU A 227 1.56 -11.22 -16.82
C LEU A 227 0.49 -10.85 -17.84
N ASN A 228 0.14 -9.58 -17.97
CA ASN A 228 -0.84 -9.11 -18.94
C ASN A 228 -0.38 -9.28 -20.40
N GLN A 229 0.90 -9.55 -20.65
CA GLN A 229 1.40 -9.82 -22.00
C GLN A 229 1.29 -11.29 -22.41
N VAL A 230 1.05 -12.19 -21.43
CA VAL A 230 1.02 -13.65 -21.66
C VAL A 230 -0.31 -14.31 -21.27
N LEU A 231 -1.22 -13.56 -20.63
CA LEU A 231 -2.60 -13.95 -20.35
C LEU A 231 -3.49 -13.66 -21.55
#